data_ad0e396fc3870a78ed3ee92d6cbd328a
#
_entry.id   ad0e396fc3870a78ed3ee92d6cbd328a
#
_cell.length_a   1.000
_cell.length_b   1.000
_cell.length_c   1.000
_cell.angle_alpha   90.00
_cell.angle_beta   90.00
_cell.angle_gamma   90.00
#
_symmetry.space_group_name_H-M   'P 1'
#
loop_
_entity.id
_entity.type
_entity.pdbx_description
1 polymer ?
#
loop_
_entity_poly.entity_id
_entity_poly.type
_entity_poly.pdbx_seq_one_letter_code
_entity_poly.pdbx_strand_id
1 'polypeptide(L)'
;MSICNRLFSHTVLAVSAAAAISGVSSAAVSRWDCNLSIPANTTGFFLNVDARTFGTSGVAGWDLQIFSNTASPSIVFYYATGTGVQSGPSPFLLPAANLPEGTLVSASSYFTSIADGASTTTFANGSLTTGGVWNLNAVNYFGFKFIGGGGAVHYGVGKMTVGATANVRTLNYLEYETVPGVGLVVPAPGALALVGLCGLARSRRRR
;
A
#
# COMPACT_ATOMS: atom_id res chain seq x y z
N MET A 1 38.62 -74.65 -27.05
CA MET A 1 38.76 -73.63 -25.99
C MET A 1 38.21 -72.34 -26.54
N SER A 2 36.91 -72.02 -26.22
CA SER A 2 36.18 -70.86 -26.83
C SER A 2 35.78 -69.94 -25.70
N ILE A 3 36.34 -68.76 -25.73
CA ILE A 3 36.07 -67.71 -24.72
C ILE A 3 34.91 -66.84 -25.20
N CYS A 4 33.79 -66.93 -24.50
CA CYS A 4 32.58 -66.19 -24.78
C CYS A 4 32.69 -64.82 -24.07
N ASN A 5 32.88 -63.68 -24.80
CA ASN A 5 32.83 -62.34 -24.31
C ASN A 5 31.38 -61.87 -24.22
N ARG A 6 30.87 -61.66 -23.00
CA ARG A 6 29.59 -61.04 -22.77
C ARG A 6 29.81 -59.54 -22.65
N LEU A 7 29.31 -58.77 -23.62
CA LEU A 7 29.15 -57.29 -23.57
C LEU A 7 27.96 -56.98 -22.66
N PHE A 8 28.23 -56.31 -21.53
CA PHE A 8 27.20 -55.67 -20.71
C PHE A 8 26.88 -54.32 -21.29
N SER A 9 25.69 -54.17 -21.85
CA SER A 9 25.14 -52.89 -22.29
C SER A 9 24.58 -52.15 -21.06
N HIS A 10 25.26 -51.08 -20.63
CA HIS A 10 24.73 -50.18 -19.59
C HIS A 10 23.82 -49.15 -20.24
N THR A 11 22.51 -49.35 -20.08
CA THR A 11 21.50 -48.35 -20.44
C THR A 11 21.46 -47.29 -19.37
N VAL A 12 22.02 -46.12 -19.64
CA VAL A 12 21.90 -44.94 -18.76
C VAL A 12 20.52 -44.35 -18.99
N LEU A 13 19.62 -44.52 -18.03
CA LEU A 13 18.36 -43.79 -17.97
C LEU A 13 18.65 -42.32 -17.54
N ALA A 14 18.60 -41.39 -18.48
CA ALA A 14 18.59 -39.98 -18.19
C ALA A 14 17.20 -39.61 -17.69
N VAL A 15 17.05 -39.42 -16.37
CA VAL A 15 15.83 -38.85 -15.75
C VAL A 15 15.90 -37.32 -15.94
N SER A 16 15.18 -36.82 -16.91
CA SER A 16 14.98 -35.39 -17.10
C SER A 16 14.03 -34.90 -16.00
N ALA A 17 14.56 -34.32 -14.91
CA ALA A 17 13.77 -33.58 -13.95
C ALA A 17 13.33 -32.25 -14.62
N ALA A 18 12.12 -32.19 -15.14
CA ALA A 18 11.47 -30.96 -15.52
C ALA A 18 11.16 -30.21 -14.23
N ALA A 19 12.01 -29.25 -13.86
CA ALA A 19 11.71 -28.28 -12.82
C ALA A 19 10.54 -27.45 -13.32
N ALA A 20 9.34 -27.69 -12.78
CA ALA A 20 8.21 -26.78 -12.93
C ALA A 20 8.63 -25.47 -12.26
N ILE A 21 9.03 -24.49 -13.05
CA ILE A 21 9.16 -23.11 -12.61
C ILE A 21 7.71 -22.65 -12.38
N SER A 22 7.21 -22.87 -11.16
CA SER A 22 6.03 -22.19 -10.68
C SER A 22 6.35 -20.70 -10.81
N GLY A 23 5.67 -20.04 -11.75
CA GLY A 23 5.84 -18.61 -11.98
C GLY A 23 5.62 -17.89 -10.66
N VAL A 24 6.70 -17.39 -10.09
CA VAL A 24 6.62 -16.45 -8.96
C VAL A 24 5.85 -15.29 -9.53
N SER A 25 4.58 -15.12 -9.14
CA SER A 25 3.83 -13.92 -9.45
C SER A 25 4.66 -12.76 -8.94
N SER A 26 5.27 -12.02 -9.86
CA SER A 26 6.03 -10.83 -9.50
C SER A 26 5.05 -9.88 -8.85
N ALA A 27 5.27 -9.57 -7.59
CA ALA A 27 4.57 -8.52 -6.87
C ALA A 27 4.53 -7.28 -7.77
N ALA A 28 3.35 -6.81 -8.09
CA ALA A 28 3.15 -5.67 -8.98
C ALA A 28 2.43 -4.56 -8.21
N VAL A 29 3.10 -3.42 -8.09
CA VAL A 29 2.53 -2.25 -7.43
C VAL A 29 1.65 -1.49 -8.41
N SER A 30 0.40 -1.30 -8.02
CA SER A 30 -0.54 -0.40 -8.70
C SER A 30 -0.48 0.97 -8.03
N ARG A 31 -0.24 2.04 -8.80
CA ARG A 31 -0.13 3.40 -8.29
C ARG A 31 -1.13 4.32 -8.95
N TRP A 32 -1.76 5.15 -8.15
CA TRP A 32 -2.66 6.21 -8.55
C TRP A 32 -2.13 7.57 -8.09
N ASP A 33 -1.51 8.34 -9.00
CA ASP A 33 -1.03 9.70 -8.77
C ASP A 33 -2.21 10.68 -8.85
N CYS A 34 -2.99 10.76 -7.80
CA CYS A 34 -4.23 11.50 -7.75
C CYS A 34 -4.06 13.03 -7.61
N ASN A 35 -3.05 13.47 -6.87
CA ASN A 35 -2.75 14.89 -6.59
C ASN A 35 -3.99 15.71 -6.16
N LEU A 36 -4.79 15.15 -5.25
CA LEU A 36 -6.05 15.73 -4.79
C LEU A 36 -5.83 16.70 -3.64
N SER A 37 -6.22 17.95 -3.82
CA SER A 37 -6.36 18.91 -2.72
C SER A 37 -7.63 18.58 -1.93
N ILE A 38 -7.47 17.97 -0.76
CA ILE A 38 -8.60 17.50 0.07
C ILE A 38 -9.23 18.72 0.76
N PRO A 39 -10.53 19.00 0.54
CA PRO A 39 -11.20 20.14 1.17
C PRO A 39 -11.24 19.98 2.69
N ALA A 40 -11.07 21.11 3.39
CA ALA A 40 -11.11 21.20 4.84
C ALA A 40 -12.56 21.33 5.37
N ASN A 41 -13.40 20.39 5.02
CA ASN A 41 -14.79 20.32 5.45
C ASN A 41 -15.12 18.91 5.94
N THR A 42 -16.29 18.71 6.48
CA THR A 42 -16.76 17.42 7.02
C THR A 42 -17.08 16.38 5.96
N THR A 43 -17.13 16.76 4.71
CA THR A 43 -17.39 15.83 3.60
C THR A 43 -16.08 15.26 3.04
N GLY A 44 -15.09 16.12 2.77
CA GLY A 44 -13.82 15.70 2.15
C GLY A 44 -14.02 15.00 0.81
N PHE A 45 -13.26 13.93 0.60
CA PHE A 45 -13.39 13.05 -0.55
C PHE A 45 -13.54 11.59 -0.13
N PHE A 46 -14.50 10.91 -0.76
CA PHE A 46 -14.60 9.46 -0.80
C PHE A 46 -13.74 8.93 -1.95
N LEU A 47 -12.96 7.91 -1.70
CA LEU A 47 -11.97 7.34 -2.62
C LEU A 47 -12.28 5.86 -2.83
N ASN A 48 -12.43 5.43 -4.07
CA ASN A 48 -12.34 4.03 -4.46
C ASN A 48 -10.93 3.78 -5.00
N VAL A 49 -10.12 3.03 -4.27
CA VAL A 49 -8.70 2.83 -4.55
C VAL A 49 -8.51 1.98 -5.81
N ASP A 50 -9.28 0.92 -5.94
CA ASP A 50 -9.19 -0.03 -7.05
C ASP A 50 -9.66 0.61 -8.36
N ALA A 51 -10.82 1.28 -8.34
CA ALA A 51 -11.34 1.98 -9.49
C ALA A 51 -10.66 3.32 -9.80
N ARG A 52 -9.83 3.83 -8.88
CA ARG A 52 -9.14 5.14 -8.96
C ARG A 52 -10.12 6.30 -9.19
N THR A 53 -11.23 6.27 -8.47
CA THR A 53 -12.26 7.29 -8.54
C THR A 53 -12.44 7.98 -7.20
N PHE A 54 -12.91 9.22 -7.23
CA PHE A 54 -13.21 10.00 -6.02
C PHE A 54 -14.42 10.90 -6.22
N GLY A 55 -15.01 11.34 -5.11
CA GLY A 55 -16.13 12.27 -5.12
C GLY A 55 -16.39 12.89 -3.76
N THR A 56 -17.17 13.97 -3.73
CA THR A 56 -17.64 14.64 -2.50
C THR A 56 -18.90 14.00 -1.91
N SER A 57 -19.48 13.02 -2.59
CA SER A 57 -20.51 12.12 -2.10
C SER A 57 -19.99 10.69 -2.23
N GLY A 58 -20.55 9.73 -1.53
CA GLY A 58 -20.08 8.35 -1.58
C GLY A 58 -20.06 7.82 -3.01
N VAL A 59 -18.86 7.47 -3.51
CA VAL A 59 -18.69 6.77 -4.78
C VAL A 59 -18.96 5.29 -4.59
N ALA A 60 -19.45 4.61 -5.61
CA ALA A 60 -19.72 3.17 -5.52
C ALA A 60 -18.42 2.41 -5.17
N GLY A 61 -18.49 1.51 -4.18
CA GLY A 61 -17.33 0.74 -3.71
C GLY A 61 -16.21 1.59 -3.11
N TRP A 62 -16.51 2.73 -2.51
CA TRP A 62 -15.50 3.53 -1.83
C TRP A 62 -14.82 2.76 -0.69
N ASP A 63 -13.55 3.00 -0.51
CA ASP A 63 -12.71 2.36 0.52
C ASP A 63 -12.39 3.32 1.65
N LEU A 64 -11.94 4.52 1.30
CA LEU A 64 -11.47 5.54 2.22
C LEU A 64 -12.23 6.84 2.01
N GLN A 65 -12.53 7.55 3.10
CA GLN A 65 -12.91 8.95 3.07
C GLN A 65 -11.88 9.75 3.85
N ILE A 66 -11.43 10.87 3.28
CA ILE A 66 -10.49 11.78 3.93
C ILE A 66 -11.16 13.14 4.03
N PHE A 67 -11.33 13.64 5.26
CA PHE A 67 -12.08 14.87 5.54
C PHE A 67 -11.51 15.64 6.73
N SER A 68 -12.17 16.71 7.17
CA SER A 68 -11.83 17.50 8.36
C SER A 68 -12.98 17.49 9.35
N ASN A 69 -12.67 17.51 10.64
CA ASN A 69 -13.68 17.81 11.64
C ASN A 69 -13.94 19.32 11.68
N THR A 70 -15.19 19.73 11.94
CA THR A 70 -15.59 21.16 12.01
C THR A 70 -14.97 21.92 13.19
N ALA A 71 -14.58 21.21 14.25
CA ALA A 71 -14.17 21.85 15.51
C ALA A 71 -12.70 22.31 15.53
N SER A 72 -11.84 21.74 14.68
CA SER A 72 -10.42 22.12 14.63
C SER A 72 -9.77 21.62 13.34
N PRO A 73 -8.66 22.25 12.88
CA PRO A 73 -7.88 21.72 11.77
C PRO A 73 -7.45 20.27 12.04
N SER A 74 -7.95 19.35 11.22
CA SER A 74 -7.70 17.91 11.41
C SER A 74 -7.70 17.17 10.07
N ILE A 75 -7.03 16.03 10.03
CA ILE A 75 -7.14 15.05 8.96
C ILE A 75 -7.78 13.82 9.56
N VAL A 76 -8.94 13.48 9.03
CA VAL A 76 -9.75 12.37 9.54
C VAL A 76 -9.93 11.35 8.44
N PHE A 77 -9.70 10.09 8.77
CA PHE A 77 -9.96 8.95 7.90
C PHE A 77 -11.21 8.22 8.37
N TYR A 78 -12.03 7.88 7.41
CA TYR A 78 -13.22 7.08 7.57
C TYR A 78 -13.15 5.91 6.60
N TYR A 79 -13.65 4.73 6.95
CA TYR A 79 -13.39 3.51 6.20
C TYR A 79 -14.67 2.77 5.88
N ALA A 80 -14.72 2.14 4.72
CA ALA A 80 -15.69 1.12 4.42
C ALA A 80 -15.39 -0.19 5.21
N THR A 81 -16.36 -1.08 5.28
CA THR A 81 -16.21 -2.38 5.93
C THR A 81 -15.03 -3.16 5.36
N GLY A 82 -14.19 -3.71 6.23
CA GLY A 82 -13.02 -4.48 5.84
C GLY A 82 -11.80 -3.65 5.44
N THR A 83 -11.94 -2.32 5.30
CA THR A 83 -10.82 -1.40 5.07
C THR A 83 -10.27 -0.86 6.39
N GLY A 84 -9.16 -0.16 6.35
CA GLY A 84 -8.59 0.49 7.52
C GLY A 84 -7.30 1.21 7.22
N VAL A 85 -6.96 2.17 8.08
CA VAL A 85 -5.68 2.87 8.04
C VAL A 85 -4.80 2.37 9.18
N GLN A 86 -3.50 2.20 8.89
CA GLN A 86 -2.55 1.74 9.89
C GLN A 86 -2.44 2.78 11.01
N SER A 87 -2.55 2.30 12.24
CA SER A 87 -2.44 3.12 13.44
C SER A 87 -1.22 2.72 14.27
N GLY A 88 -0.88 3.57 15.24
CA GLY A 88 0.12 3.23 16.25
C GLY A 88 -0.36 2.10 17.17
N PRO A 89 0.56 1.53 17.98
CA PRO A 89 0.28 0.33 18.78
C PRO A 89 -0.61 0.55 20.02
N SER A 90 -1.21 1.72 20.17
CA SER A 90 -2.05 2.01 21.34
C SER A 90 -3.51 1.58 21.11
N PRO A 91 -4.12 0.80 22.02
CA PRO A 91 -5.49 0.32 21.86
C PRO A 91 -6.57 1.36 22.17
N PHE A 92 -6.22 2.55 22.68
CA PHE A 92 -7.22 3.49 23.22
C PHE A 92 -7.42 4.80 22.47
N LEU A 93 -6.46 5.25 21.67
CA LEU A 93 -6.58 6.42 20.79
C LEU A 93 -5.64 6.19 19.63
N LEU A 94 -6.19 5.80 18.52
CA LEU A 94 -5.45 5.30 17.38
C LEU A 94 -5.34 6.37 16.28
N PRO A 95 -4.41 7.34 16.39
CA PRO A 95 -4.14 8.19 15.26
C PRO A 95 -3.61 7.35 14.09
N ALA A 96 -3.99 7.70 12.89
CA ALA A 96 -3.33 7.15 11.71
C ALA A 96 -1.82 7.41 11.82
N ALA A 97 -1.02 6.35 11.72
CA ALA A 97 0.42 6.45 11.87
C ALA A 97 1.02 7.26 10.71
N ASN A 98 1.99 8.11 11.02
CA ASN A 98 2.91 8.65 10.02
C ASN A 98 4.07 7.66 9.90
N LEU A 99 4.13 6.95 8.79
CA LEU A 99 5.06 5.84 8.62
C LEU A 99 6.43 6.32 8.13
N PRO A 100 7.52 5.91 8.80
CA PRO A 100 8.85 6.08 8.24
C PRO A 100 9.01 5.31 6.92
N GLU A 101 9.90 5.82 6.08
CA GLU A 101 10.34 5.11 4.89
C GLU A 101 10.94 3.74 5.24
N GLY A 102 10.76 2.76 4.38
CA GLY A 102 11.15 1.39 4.62
C GLY A 102 10.20 0.60 5.52
N THR A 103 9.16 1.22 6.09
CA THR A 103 8.14 0.51 6.87
C THR A 103 7.35 -0.44 5.98
N LEU A 104 7.21 -1.70 6.40
CA LEU A 104 6.36 -2.68 5.75
C LEU A 104 4.91 -2.54 6.22
N VAL A 105 3.99 -2.35 5.30
CA VAL A 105 2.53 -2.39 5.50
C VAL A 105 2.02 -3.75 5.07
N SER A 106 1.52 -4.57 6.00
CA SER A 106 1.16 -5.97 5.72
C SER A 106 0.10 -6.48 6.71
N ALA A 107 -0.22 -7.75 6.64
CA ALA A 107 -1.14 -8.41 7.58
C ALA A 107 -0.71 -8.30 9.05
N SER A 108 0.58 -8.13 9.33
CA SER A 108 1.12 -7.95 10.68
C SER A 108 1.02 -6.50 11.18
N SER A 109 0.67 -5.55 10.32
CA SER A 109 0.46 -4.16 10.70
C SER A 109 -0.84 -4.01 11.49
N TYR A 110 -0.83 -3.09 12.44
CA TYR A 110 -2.03 -2.80 13.22
C TYR A 110 -2.93 -1.81 12.46
N PHE A 111 -4.13 -2.24 12.10
CA PHE A 111 -5.11 -1.39 11.42
C PHE A 111 -6.29 -1.12 12.33
N THR A 112 -6.74 0.13 12.35
CA THR A 112 -8.08 0.42 12.81
C THR A 112 -9.04 -0.06 11.74
N SER A 113 -9.81 -1.06 12.05
CA SER A 113 -10.83 -1.60 11.17
C SER A 113 -12.05 -1.97 12.01
N ILE A 114 -13.23 -1.95 11.37
CA ILE A 114 -14.45 -2.37 12.01
C ILE A 114 -14.87 -3.73 11.48
N ALA A 115 -15.18 -4.63 12.39
CA ALA A 115 -15.64 -5.95 12.05
C ALA A 115 -17.12 -6.00 11.59
N ASP A 116 -17.93 -5.00 11.92
CA ASP A 116 -19.40 -5.12 11.90
C ASP A 116 -20.13 -4.14 10.95
N GLY A 117 -19.52 -3.73 9.85
CA GLY A 117 -20.19 -2.86 8.87
C GLY A 117 -20.48 -1.42 9.35
N ALA A 118 -20.11 -1.07 10.57
CA ALA A 118 -20.06 0.31 11.02
C ALA A 118 -18.75 0.94 10.54
N SER A 119 -18.68 2.24 10.47
CA SER A 119 -17.51 2.99 10.05
C SER A 119 -16.79 3.58 11.25
N THR A 120 -15.47 3.55 11.26
CA THR A 120 -14.65 4.18 12.32
C THR A 120 -13.90 5.37 11.76
N THR A 121 -13.77 6.38 12.59
CA THR A 121 -13.04 7.60 12.29
C THR A 121 -11.72 7.58 13.03
N THR A 122 -10.61 7.72 12.32
CA THR A 122 -9.27 7.83 12.91
C THR A 122 -8.69 9.20 12.62
N PHE A 123 -8.25 9.88 13.67
CA PHE A 123 -7.62 11.18 13.55
C PHE A 123 -6.14 11.02 13.21
N ALA A 124 -5.73 11.49 12.05
CA ALA A 124 -4.34 11.50 11.63
C ALA A 124 -3.58 12.67 12.29
N ASN A 125 -4.17 13.83 12.31
CA ASN A 125 -3.63 14.99 12.99
C ASN A 125 -4.80 15.78 13.58
N GLY A 126 -5.18 15.41 14.77
CA GLY A 126 -6.06 16.25 15.58
C GLY A 126 -5.33 17.56 15.89
N SER A 127 -5.98 18.50 16.55
CA SER A 127 -5.35 19.70 17.07
C SER A 127 -3.94 19.39 17.59
N LEU A 128 -2.96 20.22 17.26
CA LEU A 128 -1.58 20.13 17.75
C LEU A 128 -1.46 19.98 19.28
N THR A 129 -2.54 20.23 20.00
CA THR A 129 -2.63 20.10 21.47
C THR A 129 -2.88 18.65 21.93
N THR A 130 -3.20 17.71 21.07
CA THR A 130 -3.58 16.31 21.44
C THR A 130 -2.68 15.22 20.86
N GLY A 131 -1.48 15.57 20.40
CA GLY A 131 -0.48 14.57 20.07
C GLY A 131 -0.66 13.87 18.71
N GLY A 132 -1.02 14.61 17.69
CA GLY A 132 -0.94 14.12 16.31
C GLY A 132 0.49 13.70 15.95
N VAL A 133 0.63 12.58 15.26
CA VAL A 133 1.92 12.02 14.85
C VAL A 133 2.38 12.48 13.46
N TRP A 134 1.57 13.29 12.79
CA TRP A 134 1.88 13.81 11.46
C TRP A 134 2.59 15.16 11.52
N ASN A 135 3.51 15.37 10.59
CA ASN A 135 4.31 16.58 10.48
C ASN A 135 3.60 17.64 9.62
N LEU A 136 3.56 18.87 10.11
CA LEU A 136 3.14 20.04 9.32
C LEU A 136 4.29 20.49 8.41
N ASN A 137 3.95 21.18 7.30
CA ASN A 137 4.89 21.60 6.26
C ASN A 137 5.75 20.46 5.73
N ALA A 138 5.18 19.27 5.64
CA ALA A 138 5.93 18.06 5.33
C ALA A 138 5.11 17.05 4.52
N VAL A 139 5.83 16.10 3.97
CA VAL A 139 5.29 14.86 3.43
C VAL A 139 5.12 13.86 4.56
N ASN A 140 3.96 13.21 4.57
CA ASN A 140 3.62 12.15 5.49
C ASN A 140 3.18 10.91 4.70
N TYR A 141 3.49 9.73 5.21
CA TYR A 141 3.05 8.46 4.64
C TYR A 141 2.12 7.75 5.60
N PHE A 142 1.10 7.10 5.07
CA PHE A 142 0.18 6.27 5.85
C PHE A 142 -0.04 4.93 5.17
N GLY A 143 -0.14 3.88 5.97
CA GLY A 143 -0.50 2.55 5.50
C GLY A 143 -2.01 2.37 5.49
N PHE A 144 -2.52 1.63 4.53
CA PHE A 144 -3.92 1.24 4.51
C PHE A 144 -4.09 -0.20 4.01
N LYS A 145 -5.24 -0.77 4.31
CA LYS A 145 -5.73 -2.00 3.69
C LYS A 145 -7.12 -1.75 3.12
N PHE A 146 -7.47 -2.47 2.07
CA PHE A 146 -8.81 -2.41 1.48
C PHE A 146 -9.19 -3.77 0.87
N ILE A 147 -10.46 -3.93 0.53
CA ILE A 147 -10.97 -5.12 -0.16
C ILE A 147 -11.11 -4.77 -1.62
N GLY A 148 -10.27 -5.35 -2.47
CA GLY A 148 -10.36 -5.18 -3.92
C GLY A 148 -11.62 -5.80 -4.52
N GLY A 149 -11.91 -5.48 -5.77
CA GLY A 149 -13.12 -5.96 -6.48
C GLY A 149 -13.29 -7.49 -6.52
N GLY A 150 -12.21 -8.26 -6.28
CA GLY A 150 -12.23 -9.71 -6.12
C GLY A 150 -12.57 -10.20 -4.71
N GLY A 151 -12.85 -9.33 -3.74
CA GLY A 151 -13.14 -9.70 -2.35
C GLY A 151 -11.91 -10.01 -1.50
N ALA A 152 -10.70 -9.84 -2.02
CA ALA A 152 -9.46 -10.12 -1.32
C ALA A 152 -8.85 -8.85 -0.73
N VAL A 153 -8.09 -9.02 0.38
CA VAL A 153 -7.43 -7.92 1.07
C VAL A 153 -6.14 -7.53 0.37
N HIS A 154 -5.97 -6.25 0.10
CA HIS A 154 -4.75 -5.61 -0.40
C HIS A 154 -4.18 -4.65 0.63
N TYR A 155 -2.86 -4.48 0.61
CA TYR A 155 -2.13 -3.53 1.46
C TYR A 155 -1.52 -2.44 0.59
N GLY A 156 -1.59 -1.20 1.08
CA GLY A 156 -1.13 -0.05 0.34
C GLY A 156 -0.52 1.04 1.21
N VAL A 157 0.06 2.01 0.52
CA VAL A 157 0.68 3.21 1.09
C VAL A 157 0.11 4.44 0.41
N GLY A 158 -0.32 5.41 1.21
CA GLY A 158 -0.69 6.74 0.74
C GLY A 158 0.38 7.76 1.09
N LYS A 159 0.62 8.70 0.18
CA LYS A 159 1.48 9.87 0.40
C LYS A 159 0.63 11.12 0.45
N MET A 160 0.80 11.91 1.51
CA MET A 160 0.09 13.17 1.70
C MET A 160 1.06 14.29 2.07
N THR A 161 0.99 15.40 1.35
CA THR A 161 1.64 16.64 1.74
C THR A 161 0.69 17.44 2.62
N VAL A 162 1.14 17.80 3.81
CA VAL A 162 0.41 18.65 4.76
C VAL A 162 1.11 20.00 4.82
N GLY A 163 0.35 21.10 4.75
CA GLY A 163 0.87 22.46 4.82
C GLY A 163 1.06 22.97 6.25
N ALA A 164 1.02 24.28 6.43
CA ALA A 164 1.19 24.93 7.75
C ALA A 164 0.10 24.56 8.76
N THR A 165 -1.05 24.10 8.28
CA THR A 165 -2.13 23.55 9.11
C THR A 165 -2.66 22.29 8.48
N ALA A 166 -3.34 21.44 9.25
CA ALA A 166 -3.98 20.23 8.75
C ALA A 166 -5.08 20.51 7.69
N ASN A 167 -5.57 21.74 7.60
CA ASN A 167 -6.53 22.15 6.58
C ASN A 167 -5.91 22.29 5.18
N VAL A 168 -4.60 22.50 5.09
CA VAL A 168 -3.86 22.56 3.82
C VAL A 168 -3.22 21.19 3.59
N ARG A 169 -3.84 20.39 2.73
CA ARG A 169 -3.40 19.01 2.50
C ARG A 169 -3.67 18.56 1.08
N THR A 170 -2.72 17.83 0.54
CA THR A 170 -2.81 17.23 -0.80
C THR A 170 -2.50 15.74 -0.70
N LEU A 171 -3.44 14.90 -1.08
CA LEU A 171 -3.18 13.48 -1.32
C LEU A 171 -2.43 13.36 -2.64
N ASN A 172 -1.14 13.06 -2.58
CA ASN A 172 -0.29 13.00 -3.77
C ASN A 172 -0.54 11.73 -4.56
N TYR A 173 -0.51 10.58 -3.88
CA TYR A 173 -0.80 9.29 -4.48
C TYR A 173 -1.29 8.26 -3.46
N LEU A 174 -1.93 7.23 -3.99
CA LEU A 174 -2.13 5.94 -3.35
C LEU A 174 -1.45 4.87 -4.18
N GLU A 175 -0.78 3.92 -3.53
CA GLU A 175 -0.21 2.75 -4.19
C GLU A 175 -0.50 1.50 -3.36
N TYR A 176 -0.68 0.37 -4.02
CA TYR A 176 -0.97 -0.90 -3.35
C TYR A 176 -0.39 -2.08 -4.10
N GLU A 177 -0.16 -3.17 -3.40
CA GLU A 177 0.27 -4.44 -3.99
C GLU A 177 -0.92 -5.14 -4.64
N THR A 178 -0.78 -5.49 -5.93
CA THR A 178 -1.86 -6.11 -6.70
C THR A 178 -2.07 -7.58 -6.36
N VAL A 179 -1.08 -8.24 -5.78
CA VAL A 179 -1.22 -9.60 -5.27
C VAL A 179 -1.85 -9.54 -3.87
N PRO A 180 -3.04 -10.14 -3.68
CA PRO A 180 -3.71 -10.12 -2.39
C PRO A 180 -2.86 -10.70 -1.27
N GLY A 181 -2.93 -10.08 -0.09
CA GLY A 181 -2.21 -10.54 1.10
C GLY A 181 -0.72 -10.20 1.12
N VAL A 182 -0.15 -9.73 0.03
CA VAL A 182 1.26 -9.30 -0.02
C VAL A 182 1.41 -7.88 0.51
N GLY A 183 2.43 -7.68 1.36
CA GLY A 183 2.70 -6.36 1.95
C GLY A 183 3.44 -5.42 1.00
N LEU A 184 3.32 -4.13 1.25
CA LEU A 184 3.99 -3.06 0.51
C LEU A 184 4.91 -2.27 1.45
N VAL A 185 6.10 -1.92 0.96
CA VAL A 185 7.07 -1.10 1.71
C VAL A 185 6.87 0.37 1.38
N VAL A 186 6.86 1.23 2.41
CA VAL A 186 6.86 2.70 2.23
C VAL A 186 8.10 3.09 1.41
N PRO A 187 7.94 3.77 0.25
CA PRO A 187 9.06 4.09 -0.63
C PRO A 187 10.10 4.98 0.03
N ALA A 188 11.38 4.64 -0.13
CA ALA A 188 12.47 5.53 0.24
C ALA A 188 12.68 6.62 -0.84
N PRO A 189 13.07 7.86 -0.47
CA PRO A 189 13.44 8.88 -1.44
C PRO A 189 14.62 8.36 -2.26
N GLY A 190 14.44 8.27 -3.55
CA GLY A 190 15.51 7.84 -4.47
C GLY A 190 15.53 6.35 -4.83
N ALA A 191 14.71 5.48 -4.24
CA ALA A 191 14.62 4.07 -4.65
C ALA A 191 14.25 3.94 -6.15
N LEU A 192 13.44 4.85 -6.67
CA LEU A 192 13.07 4.92 -8.08
C LEU A 192 14.25 5.35 -8.99
N ALA A 193 15.21 6.13 -8.47
CA ALA A 193 16.37 6.56 -9.25
C ALA A 193 17.35 5.40 -9.50
N LEU A 194 17.49 4.47 -8.57
CA LEU A 194 18.37 3.30 -8.72
C LEU A 194 17.87 2.33 -9.78
N VAL A 195 16.58 2.10 -9.86
CA VAL A 195 15.98 1.20 -10.88
C VAL A 195 16.17 1.78 -12.27
N GLY A 196 16.04 3.09 -12.45
CA GLY A 196 16.31 3.78 -13.71
C GLY A 196 17.76 3.69 -14.18
N LEU A 197 18.73 3.80 -13.27
CA LEU A 197 20.15 3.71 -13.57
C LEU A 197 20.59 2.29 -13.96
N CYS A 198 20.05 1.26 -13.31
CA CYS A 198 20.33 -0.14 -13.67
C CYS A 198 19.80 -0.51 -15.05
N GLY A 199 18.65 0.06 -15.47
CA GLY A 199 18.10 -0.11 -16.82
C GLY A 199 18.99 0.49 -17.91
N LEU A 200 19.56 1.67 -17.67
CA LEU A 200 20.45 2.36 -18.63
C LEU A 200 21.82 1.69 -18.76
N ALA A 201 22.36 1.12 -17.68
CA ALA A 201 23.64 0.41 -17.71
C ALA A 201 23.60 -0.86 -18.56
N ARG A 202 22.45 -1.53 -18.63
CA ARG A 202 22.28 -2.75 -19.42
C ARG A 202 22.17 -2.49 -20.92
N SER A 203 21.71 -1.30 -21.32
CA SER A 203 21.59 -0.91 -22.74
C SER A 203 22.93 -0.62 -23.43
N ARG A 204 23.98 -0.21 -22.70
CA ARG A 204 25.28 0.13 -23.24
C ARG A 204 26.20 -1.07 -23.58
N ARG A 205 25.82 -2.30 -23.17
CA ARG A 205 26.66 -3.49 -23.41
C ARG A 205 26.36 -4.27 -24.71
N ARG A 206 25.49 -3.73 -25.56
CA ARG A 206 25.14 -4.37 -26.86
C ARG A 206 25.51 -3.50 -28.06
N ARG A 207 26.75 -2.96 -28.09
CA ARG A 207 27.38 -2.44 -29.33
C ARG A 207 28.80 -2.94 -29.40
#